data_c6d7dfe464dd001dc40145f3cb72f35c
#
_entry.id   c6d7dfe464dd001dc40145f3cb72f35c
#
_cell.length_a   1.000
_cell.length_b   1.000
_cell.length_c   1.000
_cell.angle_alpha   90.00
_cell.angle_beta   90.00
_cell.angle_gamma   90.00
#
_symmetry.space_group_name_H-M   'P 1'
#
loop_
_entity.id
_entity.type
_entity.pdbx_description
1 polymer ?
#
loop_
_entity_poly.entity_id
_entity_poly.type
_entity_poly.pdbx_seq_one_letter_code
_entity_poly.pdbx_strand_id
1 'polypeptide(L)'
;MAKVLIATVYGPDPVLIAANKLGPDRIVLLVDKEPSKEQEKSIDLIKNSLGRVVDVKVVKTEVYDIVDIARKAVEIIDMQPKDDEIYVNVTSGRKTKAIGLLFGAYTRSSKVKKIIYYPEEKDSTPVFLPILQFKLTESQKKVLEYLENGTFSSL
;
A
#
# COMPACT_ATOMS: atom_id res chain seq x y z
N MET A 1 0.19 -18.07 -8.62
CA MET A 1 0.34 -17.24 -7.40
C MET A 1 1.45 -16.23 -7.63
N ALA A 2 1.09 -14.97 -7.78
CA ALA A 2 2.04 -13.90 -7.99
C ALA A 2 2.36 -13.19 -6.67
N LYS A 3 3.53 -12.57 -6.61
CA LYS A 3 3.90 -11.66 -5.52
C LYS A 3 3.67 -10.23 -5.98
N VAL A 4 2.94 -9.47 -5.20
CA VAL A 4 2.60 -8.07 -5.48
C VAL A 4 3.19 -7.20 -4.39
N LEU A 5 3.96 -6.19 -4.79
CA LEU A 5 4.50 -5.17 -3.90
C LEU A 5 3.73 -3.86 -4.11
N ILE A 6 3.08 -3.37 -3.07
CA ILE A 6 2.43 -2.06 -3.07
C ILE A 6 3.29 -1.13 -2.23
N ALA A 7 3.72 -0.02 -2.78
CA ALA A 7 4.67 0.87 -2.12
C ALA A 7 4.36 2.34 -2.36
N THR A 8 4.63 3.14 -1.33
CA THR A 8 4.76 4.59 -1.48
C THR A 8 6.13 4.92 -2.06
N VAL A 9 6.27 6.06 -2.72
CA VAL A 9 7.51 6.47 -3.40
C VAL A 9 7.86 7.92 -3.09
N TYR A 10 9.11 8.14 -2.70
CA TYR A 10 9.78 9.43 -2.79
C TYR A 10 11.17 9.23 -3.41
N GLY A 11 12.10 8.63 -2.69
CA GLY A 11 13.35 8.12 -3.26
C GLY A 11 13.16 6.70 -3.81
N PRO A 12 14.04 6.23 -4.71
CA PRO A 12 13.89 4.92 -5.35
C PRO A 12 14.33 3.74 -4.48
N ASP A 13 15.27 3.95 -3.58
CA ASP A 13 15.98 2.87 -2.88
C ASP A 13 15.07 1.93 -2.07
N PRO A 14 14.11 2.40 -1.26
CA PRO A 14 13.28 1.48 -0.50
C PRO A 14 12.45 0.54 -1.37
N VAL A 15 12.02 1.00 -2.55
CA VAL A 15 11.31 0.15 -3.51
C VAL A 15 12.24 -0.85 -4.17
N LEU A 16 13.43 -0.40 -4.59
CA LEU A 16 14.43 -1.27 -5.25
C LEU A 16 14.95 -2.35 -4.28
N ILE A 17 15.20 -1.99 -3.02
CA ILE A 17 15.62 -2.95 -2.00
C ILE A 17 14.53 -3.99 -1.75
N ALA A 18 13.29 -3.55 -1.60
CA ALA A 18 12.16 -4.45 -1.40
C ALA A 18 11.98 -5.38 -2.61
N ALA A 19 12.04 -4.84 -3.82
CA ALA A 19 11.93 -5.63 -5.04
C ALA A 19 13.03 -6.69 -5.15
N ASN A 20 14.27 -6.31 -4.83
CA ASN A 20 15.40 -7.25 -4.86
C ASN A 20 15.22 -8.39 -3.85
N LYS A 21 14.71 -8.09 -2.66
CA LYS A 21 14.54 -9.10 -1.60
C LYS A 21 13.31 -9.98 -1.79
N LEU A 22 12.23 -9.43 -2.30
CA LEU A 22 10.94 -10.13 -2.42
C LEU A 22 10.77 -10.84 -3.76
N GLY A 23 11.39 -10.32 -4.82
CA GLY A 23 11.19 -10.81 -6.18
C GLY A 23 9.74 -10.71 -6.63
N PRO A 24 9.11 -9.52 -6.59
CA PRO A 24 7.71 -9.38 -6.95
C PRO A 24 7.52 -9.55 -8.47
N ASP A 25 6.38 -10.09 -8.85
CA ASP A 25 5.94 -10.17 -10.25
C ASP A 25 5.28 -8.86 -10.69
N ARG A 26 4.70 -8.15 -9.74
CA ARG A 26 4.02 -6.86 -9.97
C ARG A 26 4.35 -5.88 -8.86
N ILE A 27 4.53 -4.62 -9.24
CA ILE A 27 4.73 -3.50 -8.31
C ILE A 27 3.67 -2.45 -8.61
N VAL A 28 3.01 -1.96 -7.57
CA VAL A 28 2.08 -0.84 -7.66
C VAL A 28 2.61 0.30 -6.79
N LEU A 29 2.92 1.42 -7.42
CA LEU A 29 3.48 2.60 -6.77
C LEU A 29 2.38 3.63 -6.52
N LEU A 30 2.19 4.03 -5.26
CA LEU A 30 1.34 5.17 -4.91
C LEU A 30 2.18 6.44 -4.99
N VAL A 31 1.79 7.33 -5.89
CA VAL A 31 2.51 8.58 -6.15
C VAL A 31 1.58 9.78 -5.97
N ASP A 32 2.16 10.96 -5.87
CA ASP A 32 1.40 12.19 -5.77
C ASP A 32 0.69 12.49 -7.09
N LYS A 33 -0.45 13.16 -7.02
CA LYS A 33 -1.19 13.59 -8.21
C LYS A 33 -0.33 14.45 -9.12
N GLU A 34 0.44 15.36 -8.49
CA GLU A 34 1.44 16.19 -9.14
C GLU A 34 2.80 15.87 -8.53
N PRO A 35 3.50 14.85 -9.05
CA PRO A 35 4.77 14.45 -8.47
C PRO A 35 5.85 15.53 -8.65
N SER A 36 6.70 15.67 -7.64
CA SER A 36 7.89 16.52 -7.76
C SER A 36 8.86 15.92 -8.80
N LYS A 37 9.79 16.74 -9.28
CA LYS A 37 10.84 16.27 -10.19
C LYS A 37 11.65 15.11 -9.61
N GLU A 38 11.90 15.12 -8.31
CA GLU A 38 12.60 14.04 -7.62
C GLU A 38 11.78 12.75 -7.60
N GLN A 39 10.48 12.86 -7.33
CA GLN A 39 9.59 11.71 -7.36
C GLN A 39 9.48 11.13 -8.79
N GLU A 40 9.34 11.98 -9.80
CA GLU A 40 9.34 11.56 -11.21
C GLU A 40 10.62 10.81 -11.59
N LYS A 41 11.79 11.33 -11.20
CA LYS A 41 13.08 10.66 -11.43
C LYS A 41 13.13 9.29 -10.76
N SER A 42 12.60 9.19 -9.54
CA SER A 42 12.55 7.92 -8.81
C SER A 42 11.65 6.91 -9.50
N ILE A 43 10.47 7.34 -9.95
CA ILE A 43 9.53 6.50 -10.72
C ILE A 43 10.20 6.00 -12.00
N ASP A 44 10.84 6.89 -12.75
CA ASP A 44 11.53 6.53 -14.00
C ASP A 44 12.67 5.54 -13.75
N LEU A 45 13.45 5.75 -12.69
CA LEU A 45 14.52 4.84 -12.32
C LEU A 45 13.98 3.44 -11.96
N ILE A 46 12.91 3.37 -11.18
CA ILE A 46 12.26 2.10 -10.83
C ILE A 46 11.75 1.39 -12.08
N LYS A 47 11.05 2.10 -12.96
CA LYS A 47 10.53 1.53 -14.21
C LYS A 47 11.65 1.06 -15.14
N ASN A 48 12.71 1.85 -15.29
CA ASN A 48 13.84 1.49 -16.15
C ASN A 48 14.64 0.32 -15.59
N SER A 49 14.77 0.23 -14.27
CA SER A 49 15.54 -0.85 -13.63
C SER A 49 14.78 -2.17 -13.58
N LEU A 50 13.47 -2.16 -13.38
CA LEU A 50 12.66 -3.34 -13.12
C LEU A 50 11.64 -3.66 -14.21
N GLY A 51 11.25 -2.67 -15.01
CA GLY A 51 10.09 -2.76 -15.91
C GLY A 51 10.20 -3.79 -17.03
N ARG A 52 11.40 -4.36 -17.26
CA ARG A 52 11.58 -5.45 -18.24
C ARG A 52 11.13 -6.81 -17.72
N VAL A 53 11.18 -6.99 -16.40
CA VAL A 53 10.91 -8.28 -15.75
C VAL A 53 9.76 -8.21 -14.74
N VAL A 54 9.39 -7.02 -14.34
CA VAL A 54 8.33 -6.77 -13.35
C VAL A 54 7.29 -5.83 -13.96
N ASP A 55 6.01 -6.14 -13.79
CA ASP A 55 4.92 -5.24 -14.18
C ASP A 55 4.83 -4.09 -13.17
N VAL A 56 5.26 -2.89 -13.56
CA VAL A 56 5.27 -1.70 -12.70
C VAL A 56 4.12 -0.77 -13.06
N LYS A 57 3.18 -0.60 -12.16
CA LYS A 57 2.02 0.29 -12.28
C LYS A 57 2.13 1.47 -11.34
N VAL A 58 1.58 2.59 -11.76
CA VAL A 58 1.55 3.83 -10.97
C VAL A 58 0.11 4.24 -10.71
N VAL A 59 -0.22 4.52 -9.47
CA VAL A 59 -1.53 5.02 -9.04
C VAL A 59 -1.33 6.37 -8.38
N LYS A 60 -2.00 7.38 -8.90
CA LYS A 60 -1.95 8.75 -8.36
C LYS A 60 -2.99 8.94 -7.27
N THR A 61 -2.60 9.56 -6.18
CA THR A 61 -3.48 9.90 -5.07
C THR A 61 -3.26 11.34 -4.62
N GLU A 62 -4.24 11.87 -3.89
CA GLU A 62 -4.04 13.14 -3.16
C GLU A 62 -2.88 13.02 -2.16
N VAL A 63 -2.26 14.16 -1.83
CA VAL A 63 -1.10 14.19 -0.95
C VAL A 63 -1.49 14.17 0.53
N TYR A 64 -2.50 14.96 0.88
CA TYR A 64 -2.90 15.19 2.28
C TYR A 64 -4.26 14.61 2.64
N ASP A 65 -4.93 13.98 1.71
CA ASP A 65 -6.19 13.29 1.96
C ASP A 65 -5.95 11.82 2.30
N ILE A 66 -5.80 11.54 3.59
CA ILE A 66 -5.51 10.18 4.09
C ILE A 66 -6.64 9.22 3.72
N VAL A 67 -7.88 9.67 3.71
CA VAL A 67 -9.04 8.84 3.33
C VAL A 67 -8.97 8.45 1.86
N ASP A 68 -8.63 9.39 0.97
CA ASP A 68 -8.44 9.10 -0.46
C ASP A 68 -7.31 8.09 -0.68
N ILE A 69 -6.18 8.29 -0.01
CA ILE A 69 -5.02 7.40 -0.10
C ILE A 69 -5.39 5.99 0.39
N ALA A 70 -6.06 5.88 1.53
CA ALA A 70 -6.51 4.61 2.08
C ALA A 70 -7.50 3.91 1.15
N ARG A 71 -8.44 4.66 0.56
CA ARG A 71 -9.41 4.13 -0.42
C ARG A 71 -8.71 3.58 -1.65
N LYS A 72 -7.74 4.30 -2.21
CA LYS A 72 -6.95 3.83 -3.34
C LYS A 72 -6.15 2.57 -2.99
N ALA A 73 -5.57 2.53 -1.80
CA ALA A 73 -4.87 1.34 -1.33
C ALA A 73 -5.80 0.13 -1.25
N VAL A 74 -7.00 0.30 -0.71
CA VAL A 74 -8.02 -0.76 -0.66
C VAL A 74 -8.42 -1.22 -2.06
N GLU A 75 -8.67 -0.29 -2.97
CA GLU A 75 -8.98 -0.61 -4.37
C GLU A 75 -7.87 -1.44 -5.03
N ILE A 76 -6.62 -1.05 -4.85
CA ILE A 76 -5.46 -1.78 -5.38
C ILE A 76 -5.41 -3.20 -4.81
N ILE A 77 -5.59 -3.35 -3.50
CA ILE A 77 -5.57 -4.66 -2.85
C ILE A 77 -6.72 -5.53 -3.36
N ASP A 78 -7.92 -4.98 -3.45
CA ASP A 78 -9.11 -5.72 -3.89
C ASP A 78 -9.05 -6.13 -5.37
N MET A 79 -8.32 -5.40 -6.20
CA MET A 79 -8.11 -5.74 -7.61
C MET A 79 -7.14 -6.89 -7.83
N GLN A 80 -6.34 -7.27 -6.84
CA GLN A 80 -5.39 -8.36 -7.00
C GLN A 80 -6.11 -9.71 -6.98
N PRO A 81 -5.67 -10.68 -7.79
CA PRO A 81 -6.17 -12.04 -7.71
C PRO A 81 -6.10 -12.60 -6.30
N LYS A 82 -7.09 -13.41 -5.93
CA LYS A 82 -7.28 -13.91 -4.56
C LYS A 82 -6.10 -14.72 -4.04
N ASP A 83 -5.38 -15.39 -4.94
CA ASP A 83 -4.24 -16.25 -4.60
C ASP A 83 -2.90 -15.49 -4.59
N ASP A 84 -2.89 -14.21 -4.93
CA ASP A 84 -1.68 -13.42 -4.94
C ASP A 84 -1.23 -13.06 -3.52
N GLU A 85 0.07 -13.07 -3.32
CA GLU A 85 0.69 -12.64 -2.07
C GLU A 85 0.97 -11.12 -2.11
N ILE A 86 0.34 -10.38 -1.23
CA ILE A 86 0.46 -8.92 -1.19
C ILE A 86 1.42 -8.48 -0.07
N TYR A 87 2.42 -7.72 -0.46
CA TYR A 87 3.39 -7.07 0.43
C TYR A 87 3.20 -5.56 0.33
N VAL A 88 3.18 -4.89 1.47
CA VAL A 88 2.97 -3.43 1.54
C VAL A 88 4.23 -2.79 2.12
N ASN A 89 4.80 -1.81 1.42
CA ASN A 89 6.00 -1.09 1.84
C ASN A 89 5.64 0.38 2.12
N VAL A 90 5.67 0.76 3.40
CA VAL A 90 5.28 2.10 3.88
C VAL A 90 6.49 2.99 4.18
N THR A 91 7.64 2.69 3.61
CA THR A 91 8.89 3.36 3.94
C THR A 91 8.99 4.77 3.38
N SER A 92 8.74 4.93 2.09
CA SER A 92 8.99 6.17 1.36
C SER A 92 7.75 7.06 1.29
N GLY A 93 7.96 8.27 0.81
CA GLY A 93 6.91 9.23 0.58
C GLY A 93 6.60 10.10 1.78
N ARG A 94 5.63 10.97 1.61
CA ARG A 94 5.14 11.80 2.70
C ARG A 94 4.51 10.94 3.79
N LYS A 95 4.56 11.40 5.02
CA LYS A 95 3.93 10.69 6.16
C LYS A 95 2.47 10.36 5.91
N THR A 96 1.72 11.28 5.32
CA THR A 96 0.30 11.07 4.96
C THR A 96 0.11 9.91 3.97
N LYS A 97 1.02 9.73 3.01
CA LYS A 97 1.00 8.60 2.08
C LYS A 97 1.23 7.28 2.81
N ALA A 98 2.26 7.23 3.64
CA ALA A 98 2.57 6.03 4.42
C ALA A 98 1.43 5.66 5.37
N ILE A 99 0.86 6.65 6.07
CA ILE A 99 -0.29 6.46 6.97
C ILE A 99 -1.52 5.97 6.19
N GLY A 100 -1.82 6.60 5.06
CA GLY A 100 -2.97 6.21 4.24
C GLY A 100 -2.83 4.79 3.68
N LEU A 101 -1.65 4.43 3.17
CA LEU A 101 -1.38 3.07 2.71
C LEU A 101 -1.49 2.06 3.86
N LEU A 102 -0.97 2.39 5.04
CA LEU A 102 -1.08 1.55 6.23
C LEU A 102 -2.52 1.31 6.63
N PHE A 103 -3.36 2.35 6.65
CA PHE A 103 -4.78 2.22 6.95
C PHE A 103 -5.50 1.34 5.93
N GLY A 104 -5.20 1.50 4.65
CA GLY A 104 -5.74 0.63 3.60
C GLY A 104 -5.34 -0.83 3.80
N ALA A 105 -4.07 -1.08 4.12
CA ALA A 105 -3.57 -2.42 4.42
C ALA A 105 -4.28 -3.04 5.64
N TYR A 106 -4.49 -2.28 6.71
CA TYR A 106 -5.22 -2.77 7.89
C TYR A 106 -6.69 -3.03 7.59
N THR A 107 -7.32 -2.23 6.74
CA THR A 107 -8.71 -2.45 6.31
C THR A 107 -8.86 -3.79 5.57
N ARG A 108 -7.81 -4.24 4.91
CA ARG A 108 -7.75 -5.51 4.17
C ARG A 108 -6.67 -6.45 4.73
N SER A 109 -6.51 -6.47 6.04
CA SER A 109 -5.44 -7.21 6.71
C SER A 109 -5.42 -8.71 6.38
N SER A 110 -6.56 -9.32 6.12
CA SER A 110 -6.65 -10.73 5.72
C SER A 110 -6.03 -11.02 4.34
N LYS A 111 -5.88 -10.00 3.50
CA LYS A 111 -5.31 -10.11 2.15
C LYS A 111 -3.84 -9.73 2.09
N VAL A 112 -3.31 -9.10 3.13
CA VAL A 112 -1.92 -8.60 3.18
C VAL A 112 -1.05 -9.60 3.93
N LYS A 113 0.03 -10.03 3.31
CA LYS A 113 0.96 -10.99 3.91
C LYS A 113 1.94 -10.33 4.86
N LYS A 114 2.51 -9.20 4.48
CA LYS A 114 3.46 -8.42 5.30
C LYS A 114 3.37 -6.94 5.02
N ILE A 115 3.58 -6.14 6.06
CA ILE A 115 3.76 -4.69 5.97
C ILE A 115 5.19 -4.38 6.41
N ILE A 116 5.94 -3.67 5.57
CA ILE A 116 7.38 -3.53 5.68
C ILE A 116 7.76 -2.06 5.78
N TYR A 117 8.73 -1.79 6.63
CA TYR A 117 9.42 -0.51 6.74
C TYR A 117 10.94 -0.73 6.72
N TYR A 118 11.64 0.00 5.87
CA TYR A 118 13.10 -0.03 5.81
C TYR A 118 13.66 1.20 6.53
N PRO A 119 14.37 1.02 7.67
CA PRO A 119 15.07 2.13 8.32
C PRO A 119 16.12 2.77 7.39
N GLU A 120 16.40 4.06 7.62
CA GLU A 120 17.36 4.82 6.78
C GLU A 120 18.82 4.42 7.02
N GLU A 121 19.12 3.82 8.16
CA GLU A 121 20.49 3.40 8.49
C GLU A 121 20.95 2.31 7.55
N LYS A 122 22.20 2.43 7.09
CA LYS A 122 22.84 1.41 6.27
C LYS A 122 22.85 0.06 7.01
N ASP A 123 22.59 -0.99 6.27
CA ASP A 123 22.61 -2.37 6.75
C ASP A 123 21.58 -2.69 7.84
N SER A 124 20.58 -1.82 8.03
CA SER A 124 19.52 -2.09 8.97
C SER A 124 18.59 -3.21 8.48
N THR A 125 18.10 -3.98 9.42
CA THR A 125 17.12 -5.02 9.17
C THR A 125 15.76 -4.39 8.89
N PRO A 126 14.99 -4.87 7.90
CA PRO A 126 13.64 -4.38 7.68
C PRO A 126 12.77 -4.63 8.92
N VAL A 127 11.93 -3.66 9.22
CA VAL A 127 10.94 -3.75 10.30
C VAL A 127 9.63 -4.24 9.71
N PHE A 128 9.07 -5.30 10.27
CA PHE A 128 7.74 -5.77 9.90
C PHE A 128 6.73 -5.21 10.89
N LEU A 129 5.74 -4.47 10.38
CA LEU A 129 4.67 -3.98 11.22
C LEU A 129 3.71 -5.13 11.54
N PRO A 130 3.12 -5.15 12.73
CA PRO A 130 2.12 -6.15 13.07
C PRO A 130 0.90 -6.01 12.15
N ILE A 131 0.35 -7.13 11.74
CA ILE A 131 -0.90 -7.15 10.98
C ILE A 131 -2.05 -7.21 11.98
N LEU A 132 -2.75 -6.08 12.10
CA LEU A 132 -3.90 -5.98 12.98
C LEU A 132 -5.14 -6.54 12.29
N GLN A 133 -5.84 -7.41 12.98
CA GLN A 133 -7.10 -7.97 12.51
C GLN A 133 -8.22 -7.49 13.44
N PHE A 134 -9.25 -6.90 12.87
CA PHE A 134 -10.44 -6.51 13.58
C PHE A 134 -11.49 -7.60 13.40
N LYS A 135 -11.73 -8.39 14.46
CA LYS A 135 -12.80 -9.36 14.48
C LYS A 135 -14.04 -8.73 15.10
N LEU A 136 -15.07 -8.60 14.29
CA LEU A 136 -16.35 -8.12 14.75
C LEU A 136 -17.15 -9.28 15.33
N THR A 137 -17.85 -9.03 16.44
CA THR A 137 -18.88 -9.94 16.95
C THR A 137 -20.09 -9.96 16.01
N GLU A 138 -20.93 -10.97 16.09
CA GLU A 138 -22.16 -11.04 15.28
C GLU A 138 -23.06 -9.83 15.52
N SER A 139 -23.14 -9.36 16.77
CA SER A 139 -23.90 -8.15 17.11
C SER A 139 -23.32 -6.89 16.47
N GLN A 140 -22.00 -6.74 16.46
CA GLN A 140 -21.33 -5.61 15.82
C GLN A 140 -21.52 -5.64 14.29
N LYS A 141 -21.45 -6.80 13.66
CA LYS A 141 -21.73 -6.97 12.23
C LYS A 141 -23.14 -6.55 11.87
N LYS A 142 -24.14 -6.94 12.68
CA LYS A 142 -25.54 -6.53 12.49
C LYS A 142 -25.72 -5.03 12.58
N VAL A 143 -25.04 -4.37 13.53
CA VAL A 143 -25.08 -2.91 13.67
C VAL A 143 -24.49 -2.25 12.43
N LEU A 144 -23.37 -2.72 11.90
CA LEU A 144 -22.76 -2.17 10.69
C LEU A 144 -23.66 -2.36 9.46
N GLU A 145 -24.25 -3.54 9.27
CA GLU A 145 -25.22 -3.80 8.19
C GLU A 145 -26.42 -2.85 8.28
N TYR A 146 -26.91 -2.61 9.48
CA TYR A 146 -28.00 -1.66 9.73
C TYR A 146 -27.61 -0.24 9.33
N LEU A 147 -26.37 0.17 9.63
CA LEU A 147 -25.82 1.47 9.25
C LEU A 147 -25.68 1.62 7.73
N GLU A 148 -25.18 0.59 7.06
CA GLU A 148 -24.98 0.59 5.61
C GLU A 148 -26.30 0.69 4.85
N ASN A 149 -27.36 0.15 5.39
CA ASN A 149 -28.69 0.19 4.78
C ASN A 149 -29.43 1.54 4.96
N GLY A 150 -28.74 2.56 5.50
CA GLY A 150 -29.24 3.93 5.48
C GLY A 150 -30.41 4.21 6.42
N THR A 151 -30.57 3.41 7.47
CA THR A 151 -31.64 3.59 8.45
C THR A 151 -31.31 4.62 9.54
N PHE A 152 -30.20 5.33 9.39
CA PHE A 152 -29.87 6.46 10.23
C PHE A 152 -30.50 7.72 9.71
N SER A 153 -31.58 8.12 10.36
CA SER A 153 -32.28 9.35 10.00
C SER A 153 -31.87 10.55 10.84
N SER A 154 -30.95 10.44 11.75
CA SER A 154 -30.42 11.61 12.48
C SER A 154 -29.48 11.21 13.60
N LEU A 155 -28.36 11.73 13.55
CA LEU A 155 -27.66 12.16 14.75
C LEU A 155 -27.71 13.67 14.82
#